data_d2377aa0741700b21c57b0ecdb4fac00
#
_entry.id   d2377aa0741700b21c57b0ecdb4fac00
#
_cell.length_a   1.000
_cell.length_b   1.000
_cell.length_c   1.000
_cell.angle_alpha   90.00
_cell.angle_beta   90.00
_cell.angle_gamma   90.00
#
_symmetry.space_group_name_H-M   'P 1'
#
loop_
_entity.id
_entity.type
_entity.pdbx_description
1 polymer ?
#
loop_
_entity_poly.entity_id
_entity_poly.type
_entity_poly.pdbx_seq_one_letter_code
_entity_poly.pdbx_strand_id
1 'polypeptide(L)'
;MKLDWKLKWLVLVLLVAGILAGGAEGVLARSYSADRFDVLVEVQPNGSFYVTETIAFRFVGGPYTFAKREIKLNELDVLTFIEAQQNGMPMEAGTAAGQVEVTSGDPTIVTWHFDPVSDAVVTTTLRYFVVGNVRPTADGDLLYWQAIPAEHEYD
;
A
#
# COMPACT_ATOMS: atom_id res chain seq x y z
N MET A 1 16.45 -56.04 -30.19
CA MET A 1 15.54 -56.35 -29.08
C MET A 1 14.31 -55.43 -29.21
N LYS A 2 13.17 -55.94 -29.68
CA LYS A 2 11.96 -55.15 -29.87
C LYS A 2 11.26 -55.02 -28.50
N LEU A 3 11.25 -53.83 -27.95
CA LEU A 3 10.57 -53.54 -26.67
C LEU A 3 9.07 -53.80 -26.84
N ASP A 4 8.47 -54.58 -25.95
CA ASP A 4 7.09 -55.01 -26.01
C ASP A 4 6.13 -53.79 -25.94
N TRP A 5 5.08 -53.77 -26.70
CA TRP A 5 4.09 -52.70 -26.78
C TRP A 5 3.54 -52.29 -25.39
N LYS A 6 3.26 -53.26 -24.55
CA LYS A 6 2.77 -53.03 -23.18
C LYS A 6 3.82 -52.27 -22.31
N LEU A 7 5.07 -52.57 -22.49
CA LEU A 7 6.17 -51.90 -21.76
C LEU A 7 6.37 -50.48 -22.25
N LYS A 8 6.15 -50.17 -23.54
CA LYS A 8 6.18 -48.81 -24.09
C LYS A 8 5.05 -47.93 -23.50
N TRP A 9 3.87 -48.47 -23.37
CA TRP A 9 2.74 -47.78 -22.75
C TRP A 9 2.94 -47.56 -21.26
N LEU A 10 3.50 -48.49 -20.53
CA LEU A 10 3.82 -48.38 -19.12
C LEU A 10 4.85 -47.26 -18.85
N VAL A 11 5.90 -47.21 -19.69
CA VAL A 11 6.92 -46.14 -19.59
C VAL A 11 6.31 -44.78 -19.94
N LEU A 12 5.46 -44.69 -20.94
CA LEU A 12 4.78 -43.46 -21.32
C LEU A 12 3.85 -42.94 -20.19
N VAL A 13 3.07 -43.82 -19.56
CA VAL A 13 2.19 -43.46 -18.44
C VAL A 13 2.97 -43.00 -17.20
N LEU A 14 4.09 -43.66 -16.90
CA LEU A 14 4.97 -43.25 -15.80
C LEU A 14 5.65 -41.92 -16.07
N LEU A 15 6.02 -41.61 -17.33
CA LEU A 15 6.63 -40.35 -17.71
C LEU A 15 5.60 -39.19 -17.63
N VAL A 16 4.36 -39.42 -18.07
CA VAL A 16 3.26 -38.43 -17.94
C VAL A 16 2.88 -38.21 -16.48
N ALA A 17 2.81 -39.27 -15.67
CA ALA A 17 2.54 -39.15 -14.23
C ALA A 17 3.68 -38.40 -13.49
N GLY A 18 4.94 -38.58 -13.89
CA GLY A 18 6.07 -37.86 -13.35
C GLY A 18 6.05 -36.35 -13.69
N ILE A 19 5.56 -35.97 -14.87
CA ILE A 19 5.43 -34.57 -15.28
C ILE A 19 4.26 -33.90 -14.53
N LEU A 20 3.19 -34.62 -14.22
CA LEU A 20 2.06 -34.09 -13.44
C LEU A 20 2.33 -34.01 -11.94
N ALA A 21 3.29 -34.77 -11.40
CA ALA A 21 3.69 -34.72 -9.99
C ALA A 21 4.79 -33.68 -9.70
N GLY A 22 5.45 -33.16 -10.73
CA GLY A 22 6.56 -32.21 -10.59
C GLY A 22 6.17 -30.79 -10.94
N GLY A 23 5.39 -30.08 -10.08
CA GLY A 23 5.22 -28.65 -10.32
C GLY A 23 3.95 -27.96 -9.90
N ALA A 24 3.33 -28.38 -8.81
CA ALA A 24 2.52 -27.45 -8.06
C ALA A 24 3.40 -26.77 -7.01
N GLU A 25 4.39 -26.00 -7.43
CA GLU A 25 4.86 -24.91 -6.56
C GLU A 25 3.64 -24.03 -6.37
N GLY A 26 3.04 -24.09 -5.17
CA GLY A 26 1.93 -23.25 -4.81
C GLY A 26 2.36 -21.80 -5.03
N VAL A 27 1.81 -21.15 -6.05
CA VAL A 27 1.87 -19.70 -6.16
C VAL A 27 1.18 -19.20 -4.90
N LEU A 28 1.96 -18.88 -3.85
CA LEU A 28 1.47 -18.23 -2.66
C LEU A 28 0.79 -16.95 -3.15
N ALA A 29 -0.53 -16.88 -2.96
CA ALA A 29 -1.30 -15.73 -3.34
C ALA A 29 -0.69 -14.51 -2.64
N ARG A 30 -0.27 -13.52 -3.43
CA ARG A 30 0.25 -12.26 -2.91
C ARG A 30 -0.95 -11.42 -2.49
N SER A 31 -0.96 -10.94 -1.26
CA SER A 31 -1.95 -10.00 -0.77
C SER A 31 -1.33 -9.03 0.21
N TYR A 32 -1.93 -7.86 0.36
CA TYR A 32 -1.59 -6.93 1.44
C TYR A 32 -2.85 -6.30 1.99
N SER A 33 -2.84 -5.97 3.27
CA SER A 33 -3.93 -5.33 4.00
C SER A 33 -3.38 -4.26 4.94
N ALA A 34 -4.23 -3.34 5.38
CA ALA A 34 -3.90 -2.43 6.47
C ALA A 34 -4.41 -3.02 7.78
N ASP A 35 -3.52 -3.56 8.60
CA ASP A 35 -3.87 -4.07 9.94
C ASP A 35 -4.33 -2.94 10.88
N ARG A 36 -3.81 -1.74 10.66
CA ARG A 36 -4.07 -0.55 11.46
C ARG A 36 -3.96 0.70 10.61
N PHE A 37 -4.90 1.62 10.81
CA PHE A 37 -4.92 2.92 10.19
C PHE A 37 -5.33 3.96 11.24
N ASP A 38 -4.37 4.73 11.75
CA ASP A 38 -4.61 5.80 12.71
C ASP A 38 -4.50 7.15 12.01
N VAL A 39 -5.41 8.07 12.35
CA VAL A 39 -5.40 9.43 11.83
C VAL A 39 -5.49 10.42 12.99
N LEU A 40 -4.55 11.35 13.02
CA LEU A 40 -4.58 12.52 13.90
C LEU A 40 -4.79 13.78 13.06
N VAL A 41 -5.81 14.57 13.38
CA VAL A 41 -6.09 15.87 12.74
C VAL A 41 -5.90 16.98 13.76
N GLU A 42 -5.00 17.91 13.48
CA GLU A 42 -4.65 19.05 14.34
C GLU A 42 -5.11 20.34 13.67
N VAL A 43 -6.32 20.84 14.03
CA VAL A 43 -6.91 22.06 13.46
C VAL A 43 -6.23 23.29 14.02
N GLN A 44 -5.92 24.24 13.13
CA GLN A 44 -5.28 25.51 13.46
C GLN A 44 -6.34 26.63 13.55
N PRO A 45 -6.07 27.73 14.30
CA PRO A 45 -7.02 28.85 14.45
C PRO A 45 -7.42 29.54 13.14
N ASN A 46 -6.61 29.41 12.08
CA ASN A 46 -6.88 29.98 10.76
C ASN A 46 -7.70 29.06 9.85
N GLY A 47 -8.18 27.91 10.35
CA GLY A 47 -8.95 26.94 9.61
C GLY A 47 -8.12 25.97 8.74
N SER A 48 -6.81 26.08 8.75
CA SER A 48 -5.93 25.03 8.20
C SER A 48 -5.76 23.89 9.21
N PHE A 49 -5.20 22.76 8.79
CA PHE A 49 -4.93 21.65 9.71
C PHE A 49 -3.79 20.76 9.23
N TYR A 50 -3.11 20.15 10.20
CA TYR A 50 -2.18 19.06 9.95
C TYR A 50 -2.90 17.73 10.06
N VAL A 51 -2.52 16.80 9.20
CA VAL A 51 -2.95 15.40 9.26
C VAL A 51 -1.72 14.55 9.41
N THR A 52 -1.76 13.63 10.38
CA THR A 52 -0.77 12.57 10.52
C THR A 52 -1.48 11.23 10.39
N GLU A 53 -1.13 10.47 9.35
CA GLU A 53 -1.63 9.12 9.12
C GLU A 53 -0.54 8.12 9.48
N THR A 54 -0.88 7.08 10.26
CA THR A 54 0.01 5.96 10.55
C THR A 54 -0.67 4.68 10.12
N ILE A 55 -0.05 3.97 9.15
CA ILE A 55 -0.62 2.78 8.53
C ILE A 55 0.34 1.61 8.75
N ALA A 56 -0.17 0.52 9.32
CA ALA A 56 0.57 -0.74 9.42
C ALA A 56 0.12 -1.66 8.28
N PHE A 57 0.91 -1.74 7.22
CA PHE A 57 0.67 -2.65 6.10
C PHE A 57 1.17 -4.05 6.43
N ARG A 58 0.28 -5.04 6.35
CA ARG A 58 0.63 -6.46 6.39
C ARG A 58 0.77 -6.98 4.97
N PHE A 59 1.94 -7.47 4.64
CA PHE A 59 2.23 -8.15 3.38
C PHE A 59 2.24 -9.66 3.60
N VAL A 60 1.55 -10.40 2.73
CA VAL A 60 1.53 -11.86 2.71
C VAL A 60 2.07 -12.34 1.36
N GLY A 61 3.03 -13.28 1.40
CA GLY A 61 3.81 -13.63 0.22
C GLY A 61 4.75 -12.50 -0.17
N GLY A 62 5.07 -12.35 -1.43
CA GLY A 62 5.96 -11.27 -1.86
C GLY A 62 6.91 -11.70 -2.97
N PRO A 63 8.01 -10.97 -3.19
CA PRO A 63 8.41 -9.73 -2.49
C PRO A 63 7.59 -8.50 -2.89
N TYR A 64 7.38 -7.59 -1.93
CA TYR A 64 6.85 -6.25 -2.13
C TYR A 64 7.95 -5.22 -1.92
N THR A 65 7.96 -4.15 -2.73
CA THR A 65 9.00 -3.10 -2.71
C THR A 65 8.44 -1.71 -2.48
N PHE A 66 7.12 -1.57 -2.40
CA PHE A 66 6.46 -0.29 -2.14
C PHE A 66 5.08 -0.47 -1.51
N ALA A 67 4.60 0.59 -0.86
CA ALA A 67 3.21 0.80 -0.49
C ALA A 67 2.75 2.16 -1.02
N LYS A 68 1.44 2.32 -1.25
CA LYS A 68 0.85 3.56 -1.77
C LYS A 68 -0.29 4.05 -0.89
N ARG A 69 -0.42 5.37 -0.83
CA ARG A 69 -1.57 6.07 -0.27
C ARG A 69 -2.05 7.12 -1.27
N GLU A 70 -3.31 7.04 -1.64
CA GLU A 70 -3.98 8.04 -2.47
C GLU A 70 -4.83 8.95 -1.60
N ILE A 71 -4.60 10.25 -1.69
CA ILE A 71 -5.33 11.27 -0.94
C ILE A 71 -6.15 12.07 -1.95
N LYS A 72 -7.46 11.85 -1.95
CA LYS A 72 -8.40 12.62 -2.78
C LYS A 72 -8.61 13.98 -2.15
N LEU A 73 -8.51 15.02 -2.98
CA LEU A 73 -8.75 16.40 -2.57
C LEU A 73 -10.09 16.86 -3.14
N ASN A 74 -10.78 17.73 -2.40
CA ASN A 74 -11.87 18.51 -2.96
C ASN A 74 -11.27 19.68 -3.77
N GLU A 75 -12.02 20.24 -4.73
CA GLU A 75 -11.54 21.28 -5.64
C GLU A 75 -10.91 22.54 -4.98
N LEU A 76 -11.17 22.75 -3.69
CA LEU A 76 -10.70 23.92 -2.92
C LEU A 76 -9.54 23.61 -1.98
N ASP A 77 -9.06 22.38 -1.95
CA ASP A 77 -8.05 21.96 -0.98
C ASP A 77 -6.64 22.09 -1.57
N VAL A 78 -5.76 22.65 -0.77
CA VAL A 78 -4.33 22.63 -1.05
C VAL A 78 -3.67 21.71 -0.04
N LEU A 79 -3.05 20.64 -0.53
CA LEU A 79 -2.26 19.72 0.27
C LEU A 79 -0.79 20.02 0.09
N THR A 80 -0.08 20.19 1.20
CA THR A 80 1.38 20.32 1.22
C THR A 80 1.96 19.15 2.00
N PHE A 81 2.76 18.34 1.35
CA PHE A 81 3.52 17.27 1.99
C PHE A 81 4.52 17.86 3.00
N ILE A 82 4.65 17.24 4.17
CA ILE A 82 5.60 17.63 5.22
C ILE A 82 6.70 16.59 5.35
N GLU A 83 6.34 15.37 5.72
CA GLU A 83 7.30 14.29 5.95
C GLU A 83 6.65 12.92 5.80
N ALA A 84 7.49 11.92 5.55
CA ALA A 84 7.13 10.52 5.63
C ALA A 84 8.16 9.74 6.44
N GLN A 85 7.72 8.64 7.04
CA GLN A 85 8.56 7.74 7.80
C GLN A 85 8.22 6.29 7.45
N GLN A 86 9.20 5.41 7.59
CA GLN A 86 9.04 3.96 7.55
C GLN A 86 9.58 3.37 8.85
N ASN A 87 8.76 2.61 9.57
CA ASN A 87 9.12 2.00 10.86
C ASN A 87 9.75 3.03 11.86
N GLY A 88 9.26 4.27 11.83
CA GLY A 88 9.75 5.38 12.66
C GLY A 88 11.01 6.07 12.14
N MET A 89 11.58 5.66 11.02
CA MET A 89 12.74 6.30 10.41
C MET A 89 12.29 7.28 9.33
N PRO A 90 12.76 8.56 9.36
CA PRO A 90 12.45 9.53 8.31
C PRO A 90 12.93 9.07 6.94
N MET A 91 12.16 9.42 5.90
CA MET A 91 12.45 9.11 4.51
C MET A 91 12.72 10.39 3.72
N GLU A 92 13.74 10.34 2.88
CA GLU A 92 14.02 11.42 1.94
C GLU A 92 13.19 11.27 0.66
N ALA A 93 13.01 12.36 -0.08
CA ALA A 93 12.30 12.33 -1.35
C ALA A 93 13.09 11.55 -2.41
N GLY A 94 12.40 10.68 -3.15
CA GLY A 94 12.99 9.89 -4.23
C GLY A 94 12.26 8.58 -4.48
N THR A 95 12.83 7.74 -5.36
CA THR A 95 12.23 6.47 -5.83
C THR A 95 13.06 5.24 -5.47
N ALA A 96 14.19 5.42 -4.77
CA ALA A 96 15.00 4.30 -4.30
C ALA A 96 14.44 3.71 -3.01
N ALA A 97 14.86 2.50 -2.65
CA ALA A 97 14.53 1.91 -1.35
C ALA A 97 14.93 2.84 -0.19
N GLY A 98 14.05 3.00 0.80
CA GLY A 98 14.21 3.95 1.89
C GLY A 98 13.80 5.39 1.55
N GLN A 99 13.19 5.63 0.39
CA GLN A 99 12.75 6.96 -0.06
C GLN A 99 11.23 7.00 -0.28
N VAL A 100 10.69 8.22 -0.28
CA VAL A 100 9.27 8.50 -0.53
C VAL A 100 9.12 9.36 -1.79
N GLU A 101 8.22 8.93 -2.67
CA GLU A 101 7.82 9.69 -3.85
C GLU A 101 6.44 10.32 -3.61
N VAL A 102 6.29 11.60 -3.93
CA VAL A 102 5.01 12.31 -3.86
C VAL A 102 4.66 12.84 -5.23
N THR A 103 3.60 12.32 -5.81
CA THR A 103 3.02 12.80 -7.07
C THR A 103 1.84 13.69 -6.74
N SER A 104 1.99 14.99 -6.97
CA SER A 104 0.92 15.97 -6.74
C SER A 104 -0.18 15.84 -7.78
N GLY A 105 -1.43 16.02 -7.37
CA GLY A 105 -2.62 15.93 -8.22
C GLY A 105 -3.87 15.66 -7.39
N ASP A 106 -4.96 15.33 -8.06
CA ASP A 106 -6.16 14.80 -7.43
C ASP A 106 -6.50 13.44 -8.07
N PRO A 107 -6.17 12.34 -7.36
CA PRO A 107 -5.58 12.27 -6.01
C PRO A 107 -4.09 12.68 -5.97
N THR A 108 -3.62 13.17 -4.82
CA THR A 108 -2.19 13.17 -4.50
C THR A 108 -1.78 11.76 -4.11
N ILE A 109 -0.70 11.25 -4.71
CA ILE A 109 -0.21 9.88 -4.48
C ILE A 109 1.10 9.94 -3.70
N VAL A 110 1.17 9.25 -2.58
CA VAL A 110 2.38 9.03 -1.80
C VAL A 110 2.79 7.58 -1.93
N THR A 111 4.03 7.34 -2.37
CA THR A 111 4.60 6.00 -2.52
C THR A 111 5.82 5.87 -1.63
N TRP A 112 5.77 4.95 -0.67
CA TRP A 112 6.93 4.56 0.14
C TRP A 112 7.66 3.43 -0.57
N HIS A 113 8.92 3.64 -0.94
CA HIS A 113 9.79 2.63 -1.52
C HIS A 113 10.64 2.00 -0.43
N PHE A 114 10.73 0.68 -0.38
CA PHE A 114 11.50 -0.05 0.63
C PHE A 114 12.21 -1.27 0.03
N ASP A 115 13.18 -1.81 0.76
CA ASP A 115 13.81 -3.07 0.41
C ASP A 115 12.75 -4.18 0.31
N PRO A 116 12.95 -5.19 -0.56
CA PRO A 116 11.98 -6.25 -0.75
C PRO A 116 11.58 -6.92 0.57
N VAL A 117 10.28 -6.95 0.86
CA VAL A 117 9.71 -7.61 2.04
C VAL A 117 8.73 -8.71 1.64
N SER A 118 8.69 -9.78 2.42
CA SER A 118 7.74 -10.88 2.30
C SER A 118 7.28 -11.28 3.69
N ASP A 119 5.99 -11.62 3.83
CA ASP A 119 5.40 -12.07 5.10
C ASP A 119 5.76 -11.15 6.28
N ALA A 120 5.59 -9.83 6.09
CA ALA A 120 6.06 -8.82 7.02
C ALA A 120 5.00 -7.73 7.26
N VAL A 121 5.18 -6.99 8.36
CA VAL A 121 4.44 -5.75 8.62
C VAL A 121 5.39 -4.56 8.48
N VAL A 122 4.99 -3.60 7.65
CA VAL A 122 5.71 -2.33 7.46
C VAL A 122 4.81 -1.21 7.96
N THR A 123 5.28 -0.44 8.93
CA THR A 123 4.55 0.73 9.42
C THR A 123 5.06 1.97 8.71
N THR A 124 4.15 2.69 8.07
CA THR A 124 4.44 3.98 7.43
C THR A 124 3.73 5.10 8.17
N THR A 125 4.36 6.26 8.21
CA THR A 125 3.74 7.48 8.71
C THR A 125 3.86 8.55 7.63
N LEU A 126 2.78 9.31 7.45
CA LEU A 126 2.69 10.43 6.53
C LEU A 126 2.17 11.63 7.31
N ARG A 127 2.84 12.78 7.18
CA ARG A 127 2.34 14.06 7.69
C ARG A 127 2.22 15.07 6.57
N TYR A 128 1.08 15.73 6.49
CA TYR A 128 0.79 16.76 5.52
C TYR A 128 -0.07 17.87 6.09
N PHE A 129 -0.07 19.01 5.41
CA PHE A 129 -0.80 20.21 5.78
C PHE A 129 -1.87 20.49 4.74
N VAL A 130 -3.09 20.84 5.20
CA VAL A 130 -4.25 21.10 4.36
C VAL A 130 -4.82 22.49 4.62
N VAL A 131 -5.17 23.19 3.55
CA VAL A 131 -5.83 24.50 3.56
C VAL A 131 -7.11 24.43 2.74
N GLY A 132 -8.22 24.95 3.26
CA GLY A 132 -9.43 25.17 2.48
C GLY A 132 -10.67 24.41 2.93
N ASN A 133 -10.54 23.41 3.81
CA ASN A 133 -11.64 22.50 4.19
C ASN A 133 -12.44 22.92 5.44
N VAL A 134 -12.08 24.01 6.11
CA VAL A 134 -12.88 24.55 7.20
C VAL A 134 -13.78 25.66 6.67
N ARG A 135 -15.08 25.48 6.81
CA ARG A 135 -16.10 26.44 6.35
C ARG A 135 -16.79 27.05 7.54
N PRO A 136 -16.80 28.39 7.68
CA PRO A 136 -17.61 29.05 8.71
C PRO A 136 -19.10 28.87 8.42
N THR A 137 -19.87 28.53 9.44
CA THR A 137 -21.33 28.44 9.39
C THR A 137 -21.98 29.28 10.50
N ALA A 138 -23.29 29.40 10.49
CA ALA A 138 -24.00 30.15 11.53
C ALA A 138 -23.88 29.53 12.94
N ASP A 139 -23.63 28.21 12.99
CA ASP A 139 -23.58 27.42 14.23
C ASP A 139 -22.12 27.08 14.64
N GLY A 140 -21.14 27.60 13.92
CA GLY A 140 -19.71 27.35 14.16
C GLY A 140 -18.96 26.94 12.88
N ASP A 141 -17.68 26.61 13.00
CA ASP A 141 -16.86 26.21 11.89
C ASP A 141 -17.06 24.72 11.60
N LEU A 142 -17.27 24.38 10.32
CA LEU A 142 -17.44 23.02 9.85
C LEU A 142 -16.16 22.55 9.16
N LEU A 143 -15.52 21.49 9.71
CA LEU A 143 -14.47 20.74 9.05
C LEU A 143 -15.09 19.52 8.36
N TYR A 144 -14.90 19.41 7.05
CA TYR A 144 -15.24 18.21 6.30
C TYR A 144 -13.97 17.59 5.69
N TRP A 145 -13.57 16.44 6.22
CA TRP A 145 -12.37 15.72 5.78
C TRP A 145 -12.61 14.22 5.78
N GLN A 146 -12.35 13.56 4.66
CA GLN A 146 -12.40 12.10 4.57
C GLN A 146 -11.05 11.51 4.95
N ALA A 147 -10.89 11.19 6.23
CA ALA A 147 -9.64 10.68 6.78
C ALA A 147 -9.30 9.27 6.25
N ILE A 148 -10.30 8.40 6.07
CA ILE A 148 -10.13 7.02 5.58
C ILE A 148 -10.92 6.89 4.28
N PRO A 149 -10.31 6.37 3.19
CA PRO A 149 -11.03 6.13 1.94
C PRO A 149 -12.23 5.19 2.16
N ALA A 150 -13.35 5.46 1.46
CA ALA A 150 -14.51 4.56 1.51
C ALA A 150 -14.25 3.22 0.79
N GLU A 151 -13.37 3.25 -0.21
CA GLU A 151 -12.88 2.09 -0.95
C GLU A 151 -11.41 1.91 -0.61
N HIS A 152 -11.09 0.94 0.22
CA HIS A 152 -9.71 0.54 0.49
C HIS A 152 -9.51 -0.80 -0.22
N GLU A 153 -8.70 -0.80 -1.26
CA GLU A 153 -8.20 -2.02 -1.91
C GLU A 153 -7.18 -2.72 -0.99
N TYR A 154 -7.57 -3.03 0.25
CA TYR A 154 -6.71 -3.70 1.24
C TYR A 154 -7.27 -5.04 1.66
N ASP A 155 -8.25 -5.57 0.89
CA ASP A 155 -8.84 -6.91 1.08
C ASP A 155 -8.11 -7.97 0.24
#